data_e9ce541341b62072011540b8b1a04ef2
#
_entry.id   e9ce541341b62072011540b8b1a04ef2
#
_cell.length_a   1.000
_cell.length_b   1.000
_cell.length_c   1.000
_cell.angle_alpha   90.00
_cell.angle_beta   90.00
_cell.angle_gamma   90.00
#
_symmetry.space_group_name_H-M   'P 1'
#
loop_
_entity.id
_entity.type
_entity.pdbx_description
1 polymer ?
#
loop_
_entity_poly.entity_id
_entity_poly.type
_entity_poly.pdbx_seq_one_letter_code
_entity_poly.pdbx_strand_id
1 'polypeptide(L)'
;MLITPWGVGKWLFSRGALLSGLLERFRSGLFLGDNGGRPWFWTYVPHFRQTKQTIFNGSDPLPIKGEISRVASFGVKINIKMSEQANATQLIDLLKDESVCKENFGRPLSAFAFLRSRFALALS
;
A
#
# COMPACT_ATOMS: atom_id res chain seq x y z
N MET A 1 -8.48 -3.32 -9.51
CA MET A 1 -7.04 -3.00 -9.71
C MET A 1 -6.50 -2.31 -8.46
N LEU A 2 -5.28 -2.65 -8.01
CA LEU A 2 -4.61 -2.01 -6.88
C LEU A 2 -3.45 -1.16 -7.39
N ILE A 3 -3.37 0.09 -6.96
CA ILE A 3 -2.27 1.01 -7.29
C ILE A 3 -1.64 1.51 -5.99
N THR A 4 -0.31 1.47 -5.92
CA THR A 4 0.46 2.02 -4.79
C THR A 4 1.01 3.39 -5.18
N PRO A 5 0.38 4.51 -4.77
CA PRO A 5 0.74 5.86 -5.21
C PRO A 5 1.93 6.47 -4.45
N TRP A 6 2.63 5.69 -3.65
CA TRP A 6 3.81 6.13 -2.94
C TRP A 6 5.10 5.63 -3.60
N GLY A 7 6.05 6.51 -3.71
CA GLY A 7 7.42 6.25 -4.15
C GLY A 7 8.14 7.57 -4.37
N VAL A 8 9.34 7.71 -3.83
CA VAL A 8 10.11 8.96 -3.95
C VAL A 8 10.34 9.26 -5.43
N GLY A 9 9.78 10.38 -5.89
CA GLY A 9 9.84 10.81 -7.29
C GLY A 9 9.00 10.02 -8.29
N LYS A 10 8.41 8.89 -7.88
CA LYS A 10 7.70 7.99 -8.81
C LYS A 10 6.43 8.61 -9.39
N TRP A 11 5.72 9.40 -8.60
CA TRP A 11 4.43 9.99 -8.97
C TRP A 11 4.49 11.50 -9.13
N LEU A 12 5.64 12.02 -9.56
CA LEU A 12 5.80 13.43 -9.90
C LEU A 12 5.41 13.69 -11.36
N PHE A 13 4.98 14.92 -11.64
CA PHE A 13 4.66 15.43 -12.97
C PHE A 13 3.59 14.60 -13.71
N SER A 14 3.89 14.17 -14.91
CA SER A 14 2.96 13.44 -15.80
C SER A 14 2.40 12.15 -15.21
N ARG A 15 3.19 11.43 -14.42
CA ARG A 15 2.71 10.20 -13.75
C ARG A 15 1.67 10.49 -12.68
N GLY A 16 1.85 11.58 -11.93
CA GLY A 16 0.85 12.02 -10.95
C GLY A 16 -0.46 12.43 -11.62
N ALA A 17 -0.39 13.18 -12.72
CA ALA A 17 -1.55 13.57 -13.50
C ALA A 17 -2.29 12.35 -14.07
N LEU A 18 -1.55 11.36 -14.60
CA LEU A 18 -2.14 10.10 -15.07
C LEU A 18 -2.89 9.37 -13.95
N LEU A 19 -2.29 9.26 -12.76
CA LEU A 19 -2.93 8.62 -11.61
C LEU A 19 -4.20 9.35 -11.20
N SER A 20 -4.18 10.69 -11.14
CA SER A 20 -5.37 11.48 -10.84
C SER A 20 -6.49 11.21 -11.85
N GLY A 21 -6.18 11.19 -13.15
CA GLY A 21 -7.14 10.86 -14.18
C GLY A 21 -7.71 9.43 -14.07
N LEU A 22 -6.88 8.46 -13.67
CA LEU A 22 -7.35 7.09 -13.42
C LEU A 22 -8.30 7.03 -12.21
N LEU A 23 -7.99 7.76 -11.12
CA LEU A 23 -8.83 7.81 -9.92
C LEU A 23 -10.19 8.46 -10.22
N GLU A 24 -10.22 9.46 -11.07
CA GLU A 24 -11.48 10.09 -11.52
C GLU A 24 -12.31 9.17 -12.40
N ARG A 25 -11.65 8.47 -13.32
CA ARG A 25 -12.32 7.61 -14.33
C ARG A 25 -12.82 6.30 -13.71
N PHE A 26 -12.06 5.69 -12.83
CA PHE A 26 -12.35 4.39 -12.23
C PHE A 26 -12.73 4.53 -10.76
N ARG A 27 -13.89 5.14 -10.49
CA ARG A 27 -14.38 5.35 -9.11
C ARG A 27 -14.74 4.06 -8.38
N SER A 28 -15.05 2.99 -9.11
CA SER A 28 -15.33 1.67 -8.56
C SER A 28 -14.31 0.65 -9.07
N GLY A 29 -13.92 -0.30 -8.23
CA GLY A 29 -13.00 -1.37 -8.59
C GLY A 29 -11.51 -0.97 -8.65
N LEU A 30 -11.17 0.26 -8.29
CA LEU A 30 -9.81 0.74 -8.10
C LEU A 30 -9.55 0.90 -6.60
N PHE A 31 -8.48 0.30 -6.12
CA PHE A 31 -8.02 0.41 -4.73
C PHE A 31 -6.64 1.04 -4.68
N LEU A 32 -6.38 1.77 -3.61
CA LEU A 32 -5.05 2.30 -3.35
C LEU A 32 -4.32 1.42 -2.34
N GLY A 33 -3.05 1.19 -2.57
CA GLY A 33 -2.16 0.50 -1.66
C GLY A 33 -1.22 1.46 -0.96
N ASP A 34 -1.11 1.36 0.35
CA ASP A 34 -0.04 1.98 1.12
C ASP A 34 0.98 0.91 1.50
N ASN A 35 2.17 0.98 0.95
CA ASN A 35 3.23 0.00 1.22
C ASN A 35 4.08 0.33 2.47
N GLY A 36 3.72 1.37 3.21
CA GLY A 36 4.46 1.78 4.41
C GLY A 36 5.92 2.17 4.18
N GLY A 37 6.34 2.29 2.92
CA GLY A 37 7.73 2.57 2.54
C GLY A 37 8.17 4.03 2.69
N ARG A 38 7.41 4.84 3.44
CA ARG A 38 7.72 6.22 3.78
C ARG A 38 7.99 6.37 5.27
N PRO A 39 8.72 7.43 5.69
CA PRO A 39 8.85 7.73 7.11
C PRO A 39 7.50 7.99 7.76
N TRP A 40 7.30 7.54 8.99
CA TRP A 40 6.03 7.66 9.71
C TRP A 40 5.52 9.12 9.84
N PHE A 41 6.43 10.10 9.90
CA PHE A 41 6.08 11.52 9.97
C PHE A 41 5.66 12.10 8.62
N TRP A 42 5.93 11.41 7.51
CA TRP A 42 5.49 11.85 6.18
C TRP A 42 4.05 11.36 5.93
N THR A 43 3.13 12.07 6.54
CA THR A 43 1.70 11.72 6.50
C THR A 43 1.02 12.19 5.20
N TYR A 44 1.62 13.14 4.49
CA TYR A 44 1.02 13.71 3.30
C TYR A 44 1.34 12.88 2.06
N VAL A 45 0.32 12.18 1.58
CA VAL A 45 0.30 11.54 0.26
C VAL A 45 -0.93 12.10 -0.47
N PRO A 46 -0.74 12.98 -1.47
CA PRO A 46 -1.85 13.73 -2.09
C PRO A 46 -3.00 12.83 -2.52
N HIS A 47 -2.68 11.73 -3.20
CA HIS A 47 -3.69 10.80 -3.72
C HIS A 47 -4.48 10.08 -2.63
N PHE A 48 -3.95 9.92 -1.41
CA PHE A 48 -4.71 9.33 -0.31
C PHE A 48 -5.76 10.27 0.27
N ARG A 49 -5.52 11.58 0.19
CA ARG A 49 -6.46 12.59 0.70
C ARG A 49 -7.53 12.98 -0.29
N GLN A 50 -7.21 12.93 -1.57
CA GLN A 50 -8.10 13.37 -2.65
C GLN A 50 -9.08 12.29 -3.11
N THR A 51 -8.94 11.08 -2.61
CA THR A 51 -9.75 9.95 -3.04
C THR A 51 -10.74 9.50 -1.98
N LYS A 52 -11.90 9.02 -2.46
CA LYS A 52 -12.84 8.23 -1.66
C LYS A 52 -12.54 6.72 -1.74
N GLN A 53 -11.49 6.34 -2.43
CA GLN A 53 -11.10 4.95 -2.62
C GLN A 53 -10.61 4.32 -1.29
N THR A 54 -10.88 3.05 -1.12
CA THR A 54 -10.34 2.29 0.01
C THR A 54 -8.82 2.16 -0.13
N ILE A 55 -8.12 2.47 0.96
CA ILE A 55 -6.67 2.35 1.06
C ILE A 55 -6.34 1.10 1.84
N PHE A 56 -5.60 0.19 1.23
CA PHE A 56 -5.13 -1.04 1.86
C PHE A 56 -3.65 -0.92 2.23
N ASN A 57 -3.37 -1.15 3.50
CA ASN A 57 -1.99 -1.29 3.95
C ASN A 57 -1.41 -2.62 3.50
N GLY A 58 -0.13 -2.63 3.11
CA GLY A 58 0.59 -3.85 2.78
C GLY A 58 2.08 -3.63 2.91
N SER A 59 2.77 -4.45 3.68
CA SER A 59 4.23 -4.42 3.70
C SER A 59 4.75 -4.86 2.32
N ASP A 60 5.63 -4.04 1.76
CA ASP A 60 6.30 -4.30 0.48
C ASP A 60 7.81 -4.32 0.76
N PRO A 61 8.33 -5.41 1.35
CA PRO A 61 9.72 -5.49 1.72
C PRO A 61 10.59 -5.48 0.45
N LEU A 62 11.62 -4.65 0.47
CA LEU A 62 12.59 -4.58 -0.60
C LEU A 62 13.46 -5.84 -0.59
N PRO A 63 14.01 -6.27 -1.74
CA PRO A 63 14.88 -7.45 -1.81
C PRO A 63 16.29 -7.13 -1.30
N ILE A 64 16.38 -6.57 -0.09
CA ILE A 64 17.63 -6.21 0.59
C ILE A 64 17.70 -6.84 1.98
N LYS A 65 18.92 -7.07 2.44
CA LYS A 65 19.16 -7.67 3.76
C LYS A 65 18.50 -6.86 4.88
N GLY A 66 17.74 -7.52 5.73
CA GLY A 66 17.05 -6.93 6.87
C GLY A 66 15.62 -6.48 6.60
N GLU A 67 15.15 -6.47 5.36
CA GLU A 67 13.74 -6.14 5.04
C GLU A 67 12.78 -7.32 5.28
N ILE A 68 13.29 -8.54 5.43
CA ILE A 68 12.46 -9.73 5.69
C ILE A 68 11.63 -9.59 6.98
N SER A 69 12.15 -8.89 7.98
CA SER A 69 11.43 -8.62 9.25
C SER A 69 10.22 -7.70 9.07
N ARG A 70 10.09 -7.06 7.92
CA ARG A 70 8.95 -6.21 7.59
C ARG A 70 7.77 -6.99 7.01
N VAL A 71 7.97 -8.23 6.60
CA VAL A 71 6.87 -9.08 6.12
C VAL A 71 5.78 -9.12 7.20
N ALA A 72 4.54 -8.86 6.80
CA ALA A 72 3.37 -8.81 7.67
C ALA A 72 3.42 -7.78 8.84
N SER A 73 4.35 -6.80 8.81
CA SER A 73 4.42 -5.76 9.84
C SER A 73 3.45 -4.58 9.59
N PHE A 74 2.91 -4.50 8.39
CA PHE A 74 2.00 -3.45 7.93
C PHE A 74 1.02 -4.07 6.93
N GLY A 75 -0.26 -3.98 7.19
CA GLY A 75 -1.22 -4.70 6.36
C GLY A 75 -2.67 -4.42 6.70
N VAL A 76 -3.55 -5.26 6.16
CA VAL A 76 -4.98 -5.26 6.41
C VAL A 76 -5.36 -6.54 7.13
N LYS A 77 -6.07 -6.41 8.23
CA LYS A 77 -6.71 -7.51 8.93
C LYS A 77 -8.16 -7.62 8.48
N ILE A 78 -8.55 -8.82 8.08
CA ILE A 78 -9.92 -9.16 7.72
C ILE A 78 -10.41 -10.18 8.75
N ASN A 79 -11.51 -9.88 9.43
CA ASN A 79 -12.04 -10.73 10.48
C ASN A 79 -13.04 -11.76 9.90
N ILE A 80 -12.54 -12.64 9.03
CA ILE A 80 -13.32 -13.73 8.43
C ILE A 80 -12.49 -15.02 8.54
N LYS A 81 -13.16 -16.11 8.86
CA LYS A 81 -12.56 -17.44 8.74
C LYS A 81 -12.53 -17.82 7.26
N MET A 82 -11.35 -17.88 6.70
CA MET A 82 -11.14 -18.43 5.36
C MET A 82 -10.84 -19.92 5.48
N SER A 83 -11.32 -20.71 4.52
CA SER A 83 -10.91 -22.10 4.41
C SER A 83 -9.43 -22.17 4.00
N GLU A 84 -8.72 -23.22 4.38
CA GLU A 84 -7.33 -23.45 3.95
C GLU A 84 -7.20 -23.61 2.42
N GLN A 85 -8.31 -23.91 1.76
CA GLN A 85 -8.40 -24.06 0.30
C GLN A 85 -8.82 -22.76 -0.41
N ALA A 86 -8.92 -21.64 0.31
CA ALA A 86 -9.34 -20.37 -0.26
C ALA A 86 -8.33 -19.91 -1.33
N ASN A 87 -8.85 -19.55 -2.49
CA ASN A 87 -8.04 -19.09 -3.59
C ASN A 87 -7.93 -17.55 -3.63
N ALA A 88 -7.02 -17.04 -4.46
CA ALA A 88 -6.77 -15.60 -4.60
C ALA A 88 -8.01 -14.82 -5.04
N THR A 89 -8.89 -15.41 -5.85
CA THR A 89 -10.14 -14.78 -6.30
C THR A 89 -11.06 -14.48 -5.12
N GLN A 90 -11.25 -15.47 -4.24
CA GLN A 90 -12.07 -15.31 -3.03
C GLN A 90 -11.52 -14.20 -2.13
N LEU A 91 -10.19 -14.11 -1.98
CA LEU A 91 -9.57 -13.01 -1.22
C LEU A 91 -9.83 -11.65 -1.88
N ILE A 92 -9.71 -11.56 -3.20
CA ILE A 92 -9.98 -10.34 -3.95
C ILE A 92 -11.45 -9.92 -3.79
N ASP A 93 -12.38 -10.85 -3.83
CA ASP A 93 -13.81 -10.58 -3.68
C ASP A 93 -14.13 -10.10 -2.25
N LEU A 94 -13.51 -10.69 -1.23
CA LEU A 94 -13.61 -10.22 0.16
C LEU A 94 -13.04 -8.80 0.32
N LEU A 95 -11.94 -8.49 -0.36
CA LEU A 95 -11.37 -7.14 -0.33
C LEU A 95 -12.27 -6.10 -1.00
N LYS A 96 -13.06 -6.50 -1.99
CA LYS A 96 -14.04 -5.64 -2.67
C LYS A 96 -15.35 -5.49 -1.90
N ASP A 97 -15.72 -6.47 -1.09
CA ASP A 97 -16.97 -6.47 -0.36
C ASP A 97 -16.95 -5.39 0.74
N GLU A 98 -17.76 -4.37 0.59
CA GLU A 98 -17.85 -3.26 1.54
C GLU A 98 -18.48 -3.66 2.89
N SER A 99 -19.23 -4.76 2.93
CA SER A 99 -19.82 -5.28 4.18
C SER A 99 -18.79 -5.93 5.09
N VAL A 100 -17.64 -6.33 4.54
CA VAL A 100 -16.55 -6.96 5.28
C VAL A 100 -15.74 -5.93 6.04
N CYS A 101 -15.66 -6.10 7.35
CA CYS A 101 -14.82 -5.23 8.19
C CYS A 101 -13.34 -5.44 7.88
N LYS A 102 -12.67 -4.35 7.51
CA LYS A 102 -11.25 -4.31 7.17
C LYS A 102 -10.55 -3.31 8.07
N GLU A 103 -9.55 -3.77 8.78
CA GLU A 103 -8.77 -2.94 9.69
C GLU A 103 -7.33 -2.85 9.22
N ASN A 104 -6.86 -1.63 8.94
CA ASN A 104 -5.46 -1.40 8.65
C ASN A 104 -4.64 -1.47 9.95
N PHE A 105 -3.51 -2.16 9.91
CA PHE A 105 -2.61 -2.29 11.06
C PHE A 105 -1.16 -1.97 10.69
N GLY A 106 -0.35 -1.80 11.74
CA GLY A 106 1.06 -1.51 11.63
C GLY A 106 1.38 -0.04 11.44
N ARG A 107 2.65 0.26 11.21
CA ARG A 107 3.15 1.62 11.03
C ARG A 107 4.10 1.71 9.85
N PRO A 108 4.15 2.85 9.16
CA PRO A 108 5.19 3.13 8.17
C PRO A 108 6.59 3.08 8.78
N LEU A 109 7.61 3.13 7.93
CA LEU A 109 9.02 3.08 8.36
C LEU A 109 9.39 4.17 9.37
N SER A 110 10.32 3.86 10.26
CA SER A 110 11.04 4.92 10.98
C SER A 110 11.92 5.71 10.00
N ALA A 111 12.27 6.94 10.38
CA ALA A 111 13.17 7.78 9.56
C ALA A 111 14.50 7.07 9.26
N PHE A 112 15.06 6.42 10.27
CA PHE A 112 16.32 5.69 10.12
C PHE A 112 16.18 4.48 9.19
N ALA A 113 15.15 3.69 9.36
CA ALA A 113 14.89 2.54 8.48
C ALA A 113 14.67 2.98 7.03
N PHE A 114 13.93 4.07 6.83
CA PHE A 114 13.73 4.66 5.50
C PHE A 114 15.05 5.06 4.84
N LEU A 115 15.90 5.81 5.53
CA LEU A 115 17.21 6.23 5.00
C LEU A 115 18.09 5.02 4.70
N ARG A 116 18.20 4.08 5.63
CA ARG A 116 18.96 2.84 5.42
C ARG A 116 18.52 2.09 4.18
N SER A 117 17.21 1.92 3.99
CA SER A 117 16.68 1.22 2.81
C SER A 117 17.00 1.97 1.51
N ARG A 118 16.97 3.32 1.53
CA ARG A 118 17.33 4.12 0.35
C ARG A 118 18.80 4.05 0.01
N PHE A 119 19.68 4.11 0.99
CA PHE A 119 21.11 3.92 0.79
C PHE A 119 21.44 2.51 0.28
N ALA A 120 20.84 1.47 0.86
CA ALA A 120 21.07 0.11 0.42
C ALA A 120 20.64 -0.11 -1.04
N LEU A 121 19.50 0.47 -1.46
CA LEU A 121 19.05 0.43 -2.86
C LEU A 121 19.95 1.23 -3.83
N ALA A 122 20.57 2.30 -3.35
CA ALA A 122 21.46 3.10 -4.19
C ALA A 122 22.84 2.43 -4.41
N LEU A 123 23.19 1.48 -3.55
CA LEU A 123 24.46 0.73 -3.59
C LEU A 123 24.32 -0.68 -4.20
N SER A 124 23.11 -1.13 -4.50
CA SER A 124 22.80 -2.40 -5.14
C SER A 124 22.70 -2.25 -6.67
#